data_e83168bdc3a77baebd55dfee5c40d27c
#
_entry.id   e83168bdc3a77baebd55dfee5c40d27c
#
_cell.length_a   1.000
_cell.length_b   1.000
_cell.length_c   1.000
_cell.angle_alpha   90.00
_cell.angle_beta   90.00
_cell.angle_gamma   90.00
#
_symmetry.space_group_name_H-M   'P 1'
#
loop_
_entity.id
_entity.type
_entity.pdbx_description
1 polymer ?
#
loop_
_entity_poly.entity_id
_entity_poly.type
_entity_poly.pdbx_seq_one_letter_code
_entity_poly.pdbx_strand_id
1 'polypeptide(L)'
;MSARVVNLDEVELAHEKHGERFETRCGRIGSLVGAKDLGYSYDVVPPGKSSCPFHSHRGEEEMFFIVSGTGTLRYGNESRKIRAGDVIGCPTGGPETAHQIVNDSDAELRYLSVSTMADPEICEYPDSGKIGVYAKGWRYMTRAGADVDYWEGE
;
A
#
# COMPACT_ATOMS: atom_id res chain seq x y z
N MET A 1 4.97 -8.20 -30.68
CA MET A 1 4.62 -7.15 -29.69
C MET A 1 5.90 -6.42 -29.33
N SER A 2 5.91 -5.09 -29.37
CA SER A 2 7.05 -4.30 -28.89
C SER A 2 7.13 -4.37 -27.36
N ALA A 3 8.34 -4.30 -26.80
CA ALA A 3 8.56 -4.17 -25.36
C ALA A 3 7.87 -2.89 -24.85
N ARG A 4 7.22 -2.98 -23.70
CA ARG A 4 6.65 -1.83 -23.01
C ARG A 4 7.66 -1.37 -21.97
N VAL A 5 8.22 -0.20 -22.18
CA VAL A 5 9.19 0.43 -21.29
C VAL A 5 8.61 1.76 -20.84
N VAL A 6 8.68 2.03 -19.55
CA VAL A 6 8.24 3.29 -18.94
C VAL A 6 9.36 3.81 -18.07
N ASN A 7 9.74 5.06 -18.24
CA ASN A 7 10.67 5.75 -17.37
C ASN A 7 9.91 6.41 -16.22
N LEU A 8 10.39 6.28 -14.97
CA LEU A 8 9.73 6.86 -13.81
C LEU A 8 9.59 8.39 -13.88
N ASP A 9 10.53 9.06 -14.54
CA ASP A 9 10.49 10.51 -14.72
C ASP A 9 9.40 10.96 -15.72
N GLU A 10 8.85 10.02 -16.51
CA GLU A 10 7.81 10.27 -17.52
C GLU A 10 6.41 9.82 -17.02
N VAL A 11 6.33 9.21 -15.83
CA VAL A 11 5.06 8.75 -15.28
C VAL A 11 4.25 9.93 -14.77
N GLU A 12 3.03 10.06 -15.25
CA GLU A 12 2.07 11.02 -14.71
C GLU A 12 1.68 10.64 -13.27
N LEU A 13 1.86 11.57 -12.34
CA LEU A 13 1.59 11.37 -10.92
C LEU A 13 0.30 12.09 -10.51
N ALA A 14 -0.71 11.33 -10.11
CA ALA A 14 -1.93 11.85 -9.51
C ALA A 14 -1.67 12.27 -8.05
N HIS A 15 -2.10 13.46 -7.66
CA HIS A 15 -2.01 13.94 -6.28
C HIS A 15 -3.19 13.42 -5.47
N GLU A 16 -2.90 12.74 -4.37
CA GLU A 16 -3.88 12.20 -3.42
C GLU A 16 -3.59 12.75 -2.02
N LYS A 17 -4.63 13.24 -1.33
CA LYS A 17 -4.53 13.78 0.02
C LYS A 17 -5.75 13.42 0.86
N HIS A 18 -5.52 12.90 2.08
CA HIS A 18 -6.57 12.54 3.04
C HIS A 18 -6.20 13.01 4.45
N GLY A 19 -6.82 14.11 4.87
CA GLY A 19 -6.49 14.77 6.14
C GLY A 19 -5.05 15.27 6.16
N GLU A 20 -4.47 15.37 7.36
CA GLU A 20 -3.13 15.94 7.53
C GLU A 20 -2.01 14.89 7.45
N ARG A 21 -2.32 13.60 7.61
CA ARG A 21 -1.31 12.53 7.69
C ARG A 21 -1.00 11.85 6.36
N PHE A 22 -1.96 11.82 5.45
CA PHE A 22 -1.84 11.03 4.22
C PHE A 22 -1.76 11.95 3.02
N GLU A 23 -0.64 11.90 2.32
CA GLU A 23 -0.43 12.66 1.10
C GLU A 23 0.63 11.97 0.26
N THR A 24 0.35 11.75 -1.02
CA THR A 24 1.28 11.20 -2.00
C THR A 24 0.98 11.74 -3.38
N ARG A 25 1.97 11.66 -4.25
CA ARG A 25 1.77 11.71 -5.70
C ARG A 25 2.05 10.31 -6.23
N CYS A 26 1.05 9.66 -6.79
CA CYS A 26 1.11 8.25 -7.19
C CYS A 26 0.91 8.07 -8.68
N GLY A 27 1.80 7.29 -9.30
CA GLY A 27 1.69 6.87 -10.70
C GLY A 27 1.45 5.36 -10.81
N ARG A 28 0.37 4.96 -11.47
CA ARG A 28 0.01 3.55 -11.67
C ARG A 28 0.71 2.98 -12.90
N ILE A 29 1.86 2.35 -12.68
CA ILE A 29 2.72 1.83 -13.76
C ILE A 29 2.15 0.53 -14.35
N GLY A 30 1.50 -0.31 -13.56
CA GLY A 30 1.04 -1.63 -13.98
C GLY A 30 0.25 -1.61 -15.29
N SER A 31 -0.70 -0.70 -15.42
CA SER A 31 -1.50 -0.53 -16.63
C SER A 31 -0.66 -0.08 -17.85
N LEU A 32 0.35 0.76 -17.63
CA LEU A 32 1.22 1.29 -18.68
C LEU A 32 2.10 0.19 -19.28
N VAL A 33 2.60 -0.72 -18.44
CA VAL A 33 3.43 -1.87 -18.90
C VAL A 33 2.61 -3.10 -19.26
N GLY A 34 1.27 -3.06 -19.07
CA GLY A 34 0.35 -4.14 -19.43
C GLY A 34 0.36 -5.32 -18.47
N ALA A 35 0.68 -5.08 -17.21
CA ALA A 35 0.54 -6.07 -16.13
C ALA A 35 -0.95 -6.40 -15.93
N LYS A 36 -1.25 -7.66 -15.56
CA LYS A 36 -2.60 -8.16 -15.30
C LYS A 36 -2.75 -8.66 -13.87
N ASP A 37 -1.76 -9.41 -13.42
CA ASP A 37 -1.77 -10.11 -12.14
C ASP A 37 -0.84 -9.45 -11.11
N LEU A 38 -0.09 -8.41 -11.54
CA LEU A 38 0.78 -7.62 -10.69
C LEU A 38 0.37 -6.14 -10.71
N GLY A 39 0.21 -5.57 -9.54
CA GLY A 39 0.10 -4.14 -9.33
C GLY A 39 1.49 -3.50 -9.27
N TYR A 40 1.69 -2.40 -9.98
CA TYR A 40 2.90 -1.58 -9.91
C TYR A 40 2.49 -0.13 -9.72
N SER A 41 3.01 0.51 -8.71
CA SER A 41 2.88 1.96 -8.54
C SER A 41 4.21 2.61 -8.17
N TYR A 42 4.32 3.89 -8.46
CA TYR A 42 5.41 4.75 -8.05
C TYR A 42 4.85 5.87 -7.19
N ASP A 43 5.30 5.92 -5.96
CA ASP A 43 4.84 6.85 -4.94
C ASP A 43 5.92 7.87 -4.59
N VAL A 44 5.52 9.14 -4.51
CA VAL A 44 6.33 10.26 -4.06
C VAL A 44 5.64 10.88 -2.84
N VAL A 45 6.18 10.63 -1.67
CA VAL A 45 5.59 11.00 -0.38
C VAL A 45 6.31 12.23 0.18
N PRO A 46 5.61 13.35 0.42
CA PRO A 46 6.21 14.56 0.98
C PRO A 46 6.66 14.37 2.44
N PRO A 47 7.50 15.28 2.98
CA PRO A 47 7.91 15.28 4.37
C PRO A 47 6.74 15.22 5.37
N GLY A 48 6.88 14.38 6.39
CA GLY A 48 5.89 14.20 7.46
C GLY A 48 4.63 13.43 7.07
N LYS A 49 4.59 12.77 5.89
CA LYS A 49 3.41 12.10 5.38
C LYS A 49 3.61 10.59 5.19
N SER A 50 2.50 9.92 4.91
CA SER A 50 2.44 8.52 4.43
C SER A 50 1.49 8.46 3.23
N SER A 51 1.67 7.49 2.35
CA SER A 51 0.75 7.26 1.21
C SER A 51 -0.56 6.60 1.65
N CYS A 52 -0.51 5.74 2.67
CA CYS A 52 -1.64 4.92 3.09
C CYS A 52 -1.64 4.69 4.62
N PRO A 53 -2.78 4.25 5.19
CA PRO A 53 -2.85 3.79 6.58
C PRO A 53 -1.97 2.58 6.86
N PHE A 54 -1.67 2.32 8.14
CA PHE A 54 -1.08 1.06 8.60
C PHE A 54 -2.07 -0.08 8.34
N HIS A 55 -1.67 -1.08 7.55
CA HIS A 55 -2.56 -2.14 7.08
C HIS A 55 -1.83 -3.44 6.77
N SER A 56 -2.58 -4.53 6.71
CA SER A 56 -2.14 -5.84 6.26
C SER A 56 -3.09 -6.40 5.19
N HIS A 57 -2.61 -7.36 4.44
CA HIS A 57 -3.30 -8.04 3.35
C HIS A 57 -3.47 -9.52 3.64
N ARG A 58 -4.69 -10.05 3.47
CA ARG A 58 -4.95 -11.49 3.63
C ARG A 58 -4.66 -12.29 2.36
N GLY A 59 -4.79 -11.68 1.20
CA GLY A 59 -4.64 -12.35 -0.10
C GLY A 59 -3.49 -11.80 -0.96
N GLU A 60 -3.07 -10.56 -0.76
CA GLU A 60 -1.99 -9.94 -1.54
C GLU A 60 -0.65 -9.99 -0.82
N GLU A 61 0.41 -10.24 -1.58
CA GLU A 61 1.77 -9.96 -1.16
C GLU A 61 2.19 -8.61 -1.74
N GLU A 62 2.89 -7.80 -0.94
CA GLU A 62 3.46 -6.55 -1.39
C GLU A 62 4.98 -6.53 -1.21
N MET A 63 5.62 -5.80 -2.10
CA MET A 63 7.05 -5.50 -2.04
C MET A 63 7.26 -4.02 -2.35
N PHE A 64 8.14 -3.38 -1.59
CA PHE A 64 8.55 -2.00 -1.86
C PHE A 64 10.04 -1.93 -2.16
N PHE A 65 10.40 -1.09 -3.13
CA PHE A 65 11.78 -0.72 -3.41
C PHE A 65 11.95 0.77 -3.21
N ILE A 66 12.82 1.16 -2.28
CA ILE A 66 13.09 2.57 -1.99
C ILE A 66 14.01 3.14 -3.05
N VAL A 67 13.47 4.01 -3.90
CA VAL A 67 14.19 4.63 -5.02
C VAL A 67 15.10 5.75 -4.52
N SER A 68 14.57 6.63 -3.65
CA SER A 68 15.34 7.74 -3.07
C SER A 68 14.71 8.25 -1.79
N GLY A 69 15.50 8.95 -0.98
CA GLY A 69 15.09 9.49 0.31
C GLY A 69 15.28 8.49 1.45
N THR A 70 14.75 8.87 2.60
CA THR A 70 14.77 8.09 3.85
C THR A 70 13.43 8.18 4.54
N GLY A 71 13.13 7.21 5.41
CA GLY A 71 11.89 7.20 6.18
C GLY A 71 11.90 6.14 7.26
N THR A 72 10.73 5.80 7.74
CA THR A 72 10.52 4.73 8.73
C THR A 72 9.46 3.76 8.20
N LEU A 73 9.81 2.48 8.18
CA LEU A 73 8.87 1.38 8.04
C LEU A 73 8.30 1.04 9.42
N ARG A 74 6.98 1.09 9.57
CA ARG A 74 6.25 0.40 10.63
C ARG A 74 5.90 -0.98 10.12
N TYR A 75 6.17 -2.04 10.90
CA TYR A 75 5.86 -3.41 10.52
C TYR A 75 5.48 -4.23 11.76
N GLY A 76 4.23 -4.70 11.84
CA GLY A 76 3.71 -5.33 13.03
C GLY A 76 3.92 -4.45 14.26
N ASN A 77 4.67 -4.94 15.23
CA ASN A 77 5.02 -4.22 16.45
C ASN A 77 6.39 -3.52 16.39
N GLU A 78 7.05 -3.53 15.24
CA GLU A 78 8.39 -2.98 15.06
C GLU A 78 8.39 -1.74 14.19
N SER A 79 9.47 -0.96 14.30
CA SER A 79 9.77 0.14 13.39
C SER A 79 11.24 0.11 13.00
N ARG A 80 11.52 0.38 11.74
CA ARG A 80 12.86 0.35 11.18
C ARG A 80 13.10 1.54 10.26
N LYS A 81 14.27 2.18 10.35
CA LYS A 81 14.69 3.18 9.37
C LYS A 81 14.98 2.52 8.03
N ILE A 82 14.51 3.17 6.97
CA ILE A 82 14.67 2.77 5.58
C ILE A 82 15.32 3.88 4.77
N ARG A 83 16.00 3.49 3.69
CA ARG A 83 16.73 4.39 2.81
C ARG A 83 16.78 3.87 1.38
N ALA A 84 17.24 4.69 0.47
CA ALA A 84 17.44 4.32 -0.93
C ALA A 84 18.22 3.00 -1.07
N GLY A 85 17.72 2.10 -1.92
CA GLY A 85 18.25 0.76 -2.17
C GLY A 85 17.64 -0.34 -1.29
N ASP A 86 16.86 0.00 -0.25
CA ASP A 86 16.20 -1.02 0.57
C ASP A 86 15.04 -1.67 -0.22
N VAL A 87 14.93 -2.99 -0.03
CA VAL A 87 13.80 -3.81 -0.49
C VAL A 87 13.04 -4.30 0.72
N ILE A 88 11.72 -4.10 0.72
CA ILE A 88 10.83 -4.47 1.81
C ILE A 88 9.84 -5.51 1.28
N GLY A 89 9.72 -6.65 1.96
CA GLY A 89 8.72 -7.67 1.67
C GLY A 89 7.61 -7.66 2.72
N CYS A 90 6.37 -7.67 2.25
CA CYS A 90 5.16 -7.70 3.08
C CYS A 90 4.31 -8.90 2.64
N PRO A 91 4.53 -10.08 3.25
CA PRO A 91 3.75 -11.27 2.93
C PRO A 91 2.30 -11.12 3.41
N THR A 92 1.44 -11.97 2.89
CA THR A 92 0.07 -12.11 3.38
C THR A 92 0.05 -12.43 4.88
N GLY A 93 -0.93 -11.87 5.60
CA GLY A 93 -1.08 -12.14 7.02
C GLY A 93 -2.09 -11.21 7.68
N GLY A 94 -2.12 -11.24 9.01
CA GLY A 94 -2.96 -10.39 9.83
C GLY A 94 -2.21 -9.15 10.35
N PRO A 95 -2.62 -8.66 11.54
CA PRO A 95 -2.01 -7.47 12.14
C PRO A 95 -0.49 -7.59 12.36
N GLU A 96 0.04 -8.79 12.49
CA GLU A 96 1.46 -9.08 12.66
C GLU A 96 2.30 -8.77 11.40
N THR A 97 1.68 -8.76 10.21
CA THR A 97 2.30 -8.37 8.95
C THR A 97 1.89 -6.96 8.49
N ALA A 98 1.09 -6.26 9.29
CA ALA A 98 0.68 -4.92 8.95
C ALA A 98 1.89 -4.00 8.78
N HIS A 99 1.82 -3.11 7.79
CA HIS A 99 2.92 -2.25 7.43
C HIS A 99 2.46 -0.86 7.01
N GLN A 100 3.37 0.10 7.14
CA GLN A 100 3.21 1.48 6.68
C GLN A 100 4.58 2.11 6.50
N ILE A 101 4.77 2.79 5.38
CA ILE A 101 5.94 3.63 5.15
C ILE A 101 5.59 5.06 5.55
N VAL A 102 6.39 5.64 6.45
CA VAL A 102 6.26 7.02 6.93
C VAL A 102 7.48 7.81 6.46
N ASN A 103 7.27 8.90 5.78
CA ASN A 103 8.33 9.85 5.49
C ASN A 103 8.49 10.81 6.69
N ASP A 104 9.35 10.46 7.60
CA ASP A 104 9.72 11.28 8.77
C ASP A 104 11.00 12.10 8.55
N SER A 105 11.39 12.30 7.28
CA SER A 105 12.51 13.13 6.86
C SER A 105 12.04 14.53 6.43
N ASP A 106 12.97 15.37 6.03
CA ASP A 106 12.74 16.73 5.50
C ASP A 106 12.74 16.81 3.96
N ALA A 107 12.91 15.67 3.28
CA ALA A 107 12.91 15.55 1.83
C ALA A 107 11.84 14.57 1.33
N GLU A 108 11.56 14.53 0.04
CA GLU A 108 10.64 13.54 -0.53
C GLU A 108 11.20 12.12 -0.40
N LEU A 109 10.34 11.19 -0.02
CA LEU A 109 10.59 9.76 -0.06
C LEU A 109 9.92 9.17 -1.30
N ARG A 110 10.67 8.44 -2.11
CA ARG A 110 10.21 7.87 -3.37
C ARG A 110 10.41 6.36 -3.38
N TYR A 111 9.40 5.62 -3.72
CA TYR A 111 9.46 4.17 -3.78
C TYR A 111 8.54 3.56 -4.84
N LEU A 112 8.90 2.37 -5.28
CA LEU A 112 8.03 1.50 -6.07
C LEU A 112 7.29 0.57 -5.11
N SER A 113 6.00 0.38 -5.36
CA SER A 113 5.18 -0.66 -4.76
C SER A 113 4.84 -1.70 -5.82
N VAL A 114 5.00 -2.96 -5.48
CA VAL A 114 4.62 -4.09 -6.32
C VAL A 114 3.75 -5.01 -5.48
N SER A 115 2.59 -5.41 -6.00
CA SER A 115 1.69 -6.33 -5.33
C SER A 115 1.20 -7.42 -6.26
N THR A 116 0.84 -8.56 -5.72
CA THR A 116 -0.07 -9.48 -6.38
C THR A 116 -1.47 -8.87 -6.37
N MET A 117 -2.29 -9.21 -7.36
CA MET A 117 -3.65 -8.62 -7.50
C MET A 117 -4.69 -9.69 -7.14
N ALA A 118 -4.85 -9.96 -5.84
CA ALA A 118 -5.86 -10.89 -5.36
C ALA A 118 -7.29 -10.33 -5.56
N ASP A 119 -8.20 -11.19 -5.97
CA ASP A 119 -9.62 -10.85 -6.10
C ASP A 119 -10.47 -12.05 -5.66
N PRO A 120 -11.17 -11.99 -4.54
CA PRO A 120 -11.25 -10.85 -3.61
C PRO A 120 -10.01 -10.68 -2.71
N GLU A 121 -9.83 -9.47 -2.17
CA GLU A 121 -8.81 -9.10 -1.18
C GLU A 121 -9.45 -8.64 0.12
N ILE A 122 -8.80 -8.94 1.25
CA ILE A 122 -9.20 -8.47 2.58
C ILE A 122 -8.02 -7.72 3.20
N CYS A 123 -8.24 -6.44 3.53
CA CYS A 123 -7.28 -5.61 4.24
C CYS A 123 -7.73 -5.37 5.68
N GLU A 124 -6.80 -5.47 6.61
CA GLU A 124 -7.01 -5.07 8.00
C GLU A 124 -6.24 -3.79 8.31
N TYR A 125 -6.85 -2.91 9.12
CA TYR A 125 -6.30 -1.62 9.50
C TYR A 125 -6.18 -1.52 11.03
N PRO A 126 -5.10 -2.04 11.64
CA PRO A 126 -5.00 -2.19 13.09
C PRO A 126 -5.17 -0.88 13.87
N ASP A 127 -4.61 0.24 13.36
CA ASP A 127 -4.72 1.55 14.02
C ASP A 127 -6.18 2.04 14.19
N SER A 128 -7.09 1.62 13.33
CA SER A 128 -8.49 2.07 13.32
C SER A 128 -9.52 0.97 13.57
N GLY A 129 -9.06 -0.28 13.71
CA GLY A 129 -9.92 -1.45 13.87
C GLY A 129 -10.85 -1.70 12.68
N LYS A 130 -10.50 -1.22 11.48
CA LYS A 130 -11.30 -1.45 10.28
C LYS A 130 -10.86 -2.72 9.56
N ILE A 131 -11.82 -3.30 8.85
CA ILE A 131 -11.63 -4.39 7.88
C ILE A 131 -12.25 -3.95 6.57
N GLY A 132 -11.48 -4.01 5.50
CA GLY A 132 -11.92 -3.75 4.13
C GLY A 132 -11.95 -5.03 3.32
N VAL A 133 -13.04 -5.27 2.60
CA VAL A 133 -13.15 -6.35 1.61
C VAL A 133 -13.26 -5.69 0.25
N TYR A 134 -12.42 -6.12 -0.68
CA TYR A 134 -12.33 -5.57 -2.02
C TYR A 134 -12.53 -6.69 -3.02
N ALA A 135 -13.47 -6.54 -3.92
CA ALA A 135 -13.70 -7.45 -5.02
C ALA A 135 -14.02 -6.65 -6.28
N LYS A 136 -13.89 -7.25 -7.44
CA LYS A 136 -14.12 -6.57 -8.71
C LYS A 136 -15.50 -5.91 -8.75
N GLY A 137 -15.52 -4.58 -8.80
CA GLY A 137 -16.74 -3.78 -8.82
C GLY A 137 -17.47 -3.65 -7.48
N TRP A 138 -16.90 -4.15 -6.39
CA TRP A 138 -17.51 -4.11 -5.07
C TRP A 138 -16.49 -3.83 -3.97
N ARG A 139 -16.87 -3.04 -2.96
CA ARG A 139 -16.08 -2.73 -1.78
C ARG A 139 -16.98 -2.68 -0.54
N TYR A 140 -16.54 -3.31 0.54
CA TYR A 140 -17.16 -3.23 1.84
C TYR A 140 -16.13 -2.81 2.90
N MET A 141 -16.54 -1.94 3.82
CA MET A 141 -15.68 -1.49 4.92
C MET A 141 -16.48 -1.58 6.21
N THR A 142 -15.94 -2.30 7.19
CA THR A 142 -16.54 -2.48 8.50
C THR A 142 -15.52 -2.25 9.62
N ARG A 143 -15.93 -2.44 10.87
CA ARG A 143 -15.03 -2.49 12.03
C ARG A 143 -15.01 -3.88 12.62
N ALA A 144 -13.88 -4.31 13.16
CA ALA A 144 -13.75 -5.54 13.93
C ALA A 144 -14.74 -5.50 15.11
N GLY A 145 -15.37 -6.63 15.40
CA GLY A 145 -16.40 -6.75 16.46
C GLY A 145 -17.82 -6.40 16.01
N ALA A 146 -18.04 -6.12 14.73
CA ALA A 146 -19.37 -5.98 14.12
C ALA A 146 -19.84 -7.30 13.46
N ASP A 147 -19.26 -8.41 13.87
CA ASP A 147 -19.64 -9.75 13.41
C ASP A 147 -20.98 -10.17 13.99
N VAL A 148 -21.73 -10.91 13.20
CA VAL A 148 -23.01 -11.50 13.55
C VAL A 148 -22.89 -13.02 13.49
N ASP A 149 -23.74 -13.73 14.23
CA ASP A 149 -23.83 -15.19 14.12
C ASP A 149 -24.32 -15.59 12.72
N TYR A 150 -23.80 -16.72 12.23
CA TYR A 150 -24.15 -17.22 10.88
C TYR A 150 -25.66 -17.40 10.66
N TRP A 151 -26.38 -17.73 11.73
CA TRP A 151 -27.82 -18.00 11.68
C TRP A 151 -28.67 -16.80 12.13
N GLU A 152 -28.06 -15.68 12.50
CA GLU A 152 -28.78 -14.50 12.94
C GLU A 152 -29.62 -13.89 11.81
N GLY A 153 -30.96 -13.97 11.97
CA GLY A 153 -31.90 -13.39 11.02
C GLY A 153 -32.36 -14.31 9.89
N GLU A 154 -31.94 -15.60 9.90
CA GLU A 154 -32.38 -16.60 8.93
C GLU A 154 -33.68 -17.31 9.36
#